data_4970083d80f1b8faa5d5ce1dbf5a5843
#
_entry.id   4970083d80f1b8faa5d5ce1dbf5a5843
#
_cell.length_a   1.000
_cell.length_b   1.000
_cell.length_c   1.000
_cell.angle_alpha   90.00
_cell.angle_beta   90.00
_cell.angle_gamma   90.00
#
_symmetry.space_group_name_H-M   'P 1'
#
loop_
_entity.id
_entity.type
_entity.pdbx_description
1 polymer ?
#
loop_
_entity_poly.entity_id
_entity_poly.type
_entity_poly.pdbx_seq_one_letter_code
_entity_poly.pdbx_strand_id
1 'polypeptide(L)'
;MKFLCLAYGTEKDWRSLPRAEQDALLAQDEILRQRGALMGAVEPNVTTVQAWNGKPETAKEPFPQLSAPLAGFAIIEAENLDEVVALVAETPCARAKGAIEVRPIMILNDKEWRNFKK
;
A
#
# COMPACT_ATOMS: atom_id res chain seq x y z
N MET A 1 -9.44 -0.81 -14.31
CA MET A 1 -8.30 -1.59 -13.80
C MET A 1 -8.14 -1.36 -12.32
N LYS A 2 -7.70 -2.38 -11.61
CA LYS A 2 -7.42 -2.27 -10.17
C LYS A 2 -5.92 -2.25 -9.91
N PHE A 3 -5.52 -1.45 -8.95
CA PHE A 3 -4.12 -1.29 -8.58
C PHE A 3 -3.94 -1.53 -7.08
N LEU A 4 -2.91 -2.28 -6.73
CA LEU A 4 -2.47 -2.43 -5.35
C LEU A 4 -1.45 -1.33 -5.06
N CYS A 5 -1.74 -0.51 -4.06
CA CYS A 5 -0.86 0.56 -3.63
C CYS A 5 -0.33 0.24 -2.24
N LEU A 6 0.99 0.17 -2.12
CA LEU A 6 1.66 -0.12 -0.85
C LEU A 6 2.34 1.15 -0.36
N ALA A 7 1.98 1.57 0.84
CA ALA A 7 2.46 2.82 1.42
C ALA A 7 3.57 2.54 2.43
N TYR A 8 4.74 3.12 2.19
CA TYR A 8 5.91 3.00 3.05
C TYR A 8 6.22 4.35 3.68
N GLY A 9 6.45 4.38 4.97
CA GLY A 9 6.77 5.62 5.65
C GLY A 9 6.82 5.45 7.16
N THR A 10 7.29 6.48 7.87
CA THR A 10 7.42 6.48 9.31
C THR A 10 6.49 7.51 9.93
N GLU A 11 6.06 7.23 11.17
CA GLU A 11 5.26 8.19 11.94
C GLU A 11 6.06 9.46 12.21
N LYS A 12 7.37 9.34 12.41
CA LYS A 12 8.24 10.50 12.64
C LYS A 12 8.19 11.46 11.45
N ASP A 13 8.33 10.95 10.23
CA ASP A 13 8.29 11.80 9.04
C ASP A 13 6.91 12.42 8.85
N TRP A 14 5.85 11.66 9.13
CA TRP A 14 4.49 12.19 9.10
C TRP A 14 4.30 13.35 10.08
N ARG A 15 4.76 13.16 11.32
CA ARG A 15 4.64 14.19 12.36
C ARG A 15 5.46 15.43 12.09
N SER A 16 6.48 15.34 11.24
CA SER A 16 7.31 16.49 10.88
C SER A 16 6.62 17.47 9.93
N LEU A 17 5.51 17.07 9.32
CA LEU A 17 4.76 17.94 8.41
C LEU A 17 3.93 18.96 9.19
N PRO A 18 3.77 20.20 8.66
CA PRO A 18 2.86 21.18 9.25
C PRO A 18 1.43 20.64 9.33
N ARG A 19 0.69 21.05 10.34
CA ARG A 19 -0.68 20.57 10.57
C ARG A 19 -1.59 20.78 9.36
N ALA A 20 -1.49 21.96 8.73
CA ALA A 20 -2.30 22.26 7.55
C ALA A 20 -2.02 21.30 6.40
N GLU A 21 -0.76 20.92 6.21
CA GLU A 21 -0.38 19.95 5.19
C GLU A 21 -0.89 18.55 5.53
N GLN A 22 -0.77 18.13 6.80
CA GLN A 22 -1.33 16.87 7.27
C GLN A 22 -2.84 16.80 6.98
N ASP A 23 -3.57 17.86 7.29
CA ASP A 23 -5.01 17.90 7.08
C ASP A 23 -5.38 17.77 5.60
N ALA A 24 -4.62 18.42 4.72
CA ALA A 24 -4.84 18.32 3.28
C ALA A 24 -4.60 16.91 2.75
N LEU A 25 -3.55 16.24 3.25
CA LEU A 25 -3.22 14.88 2.83
C LEU A 25 -4.24 13.86 3.35
N LEU A 26 -4.73 14.04 4.57
CA LEU A 26 -5.81 13.20 5.10
C LEU A 26 -7.12 13.41 4.33
N ALA A 27 -7.38 14.62 3.85
CA ALA A 27 -8.54 14.89 3.01
C ALA A 27 -8.46 14.11 1.69
N GLN A 28 -7.27 13.95 1.13
CA GLN A 28 -7.09 13.14 -0.07
C GLN A 28 -7.38 11.66 0.18
N ASP A 29 -6.97 11.13 1.33
CA ASP A 29 -7.32 9.76 1.71
C ASP A 29 -8.84 9.57 1.74
N GLU A 30 -9.56 10.57 2.25
CA GLU A 30 -11.03 10.50 2.29
C GLU A 30 -11.63 10.52 0.88
N ILE A 31 -11.07 11.29 -0.03
CA ILE A 31 -11.49 11.28 -1.44
C ILE A 31 -11.35 9.87 -2.03
N LEU A 32 -10.24 9.21 -1.74
CA LEU A 32 -10.01 7.84 -2.21
C LEU A 32 -11.04 6.87 -1.63
N ARG A 33 -11.37 6.98 -0.35
CA ARG A 33 -12.41 6.13 0.27
C ARG A 33 -13.76 6.36 -0.39
N GLN A 34 -14.12 7.61 -0.66
CA GLN A 34 -15.39 7.95 -1.32
C GLN A 34 -15.45 7.42 -2.75
N ARG A 35 -14.32 7.24 -3.41
CA ARG A 35 -14.25 6.59 -4.72
C ARG A 35 -14.40 5.06 -4.64
N GLY A 36 -14.49 4.51 -3.44
CA GLY A 36 -14.64 3.08 -3.24
C GLY A 36 -13.33 2.33 -3.05
N ALA A 37 -12.22 3.02 -2.79
CA ALA A 37 -10.96 2.36 -2.51
C ALA A 37 -11.03 1.57 -1.20
N LEU A 38 -10.52 0.34 -1.23
CA LEU A 38 -10.31 -0.44 -0.02
C LEU A 38 -8.96 -0.02 0.56
N MET A 39 -8.98 0.57 1.76
CA MET A 39 -7.77 1.12 2.37
C MET A 39 -7.59 0.59 3.78
N GLY A 40 -6.35 0.41 4.19
CA GLY A 40 -6.04 -0.01 5.52
C GLY A 40 -4.64 0.41 5.94
N ALA A 41 -4.42 0.40 7.25
CA ALA A 41 -3.10 0.58 7.83
C ALA A 41 -2.65 -0.73 8.46
N VAL A 42 -1.34 -0.95 8.54
CA VAL A 42 -0.79 -2.14 9.18
C VAL A 42 0.05 -1.74 10.38
N GLU A 43 0.11 -2.64 11.35
CA GLU A 43 0.99 -2.46 12.50
C GLU A 43 2.46 -2.66 12.10
N PRO A 44 3.41 -2.11 12.84
CA PRO A 44 4.83 -2.28 12.53
C PRO A 44 5.36 -3.70 12.73
N ASN A 45 4.62 -4.55 13.42
CA ASN A 45 5.02 -5.92 13.68
C ASN A 45 4.99 -6.75 12.40
N VAL A 46 6.07 -7.44 12.09
CA VAL A 46 6.17 -8.26 10.88
C VAL A 46 6.53 -9.68 11.28
N THR A 47 5.88 -10.65 10.64
CA THR A 47 6.29 -12.04 10.71
C THR A 47 6.44 -12.55 9.28
N THR A 48 7.63 -12.96 8.93
CA THR A 48 7.91 -13.56 7.63
C THR A 48 7.93 -15.08 7.77
N VAL A 49 7.27 -15.76 6.85
CA VAL A 49 7.15 -17.22 6.85
C VAL A 49 7.77 -17.78 5.59
N GLN A 50 8.64 -18.76 5.75
CA GLN A 50 9.19 -19.55 4.65
C GLN A 50 8.96 -21.02 4.95
N ALA A 51 8.69 -21.80 3.91
CA ALA A 51 8.46 -23.25 4.07
C ALA A 51 9.01 -24.00 2.84
N TRP A 52 10.26 -23.68 2.45
CA TRP A 52 10.88 -24.22 1.24
C TRP A 52 11.02 -25.74 1.25
N ASN A 53 11.14 -26.32 2.43
CA ASN A 53 11.25 -27.78 2.61
C ASN A 53 9.96 -28.40 3.18
N GLY A 54 8.85 -27.66 3.12
CA GLY A 54 7.57 -28.09 3.66
C GLY A 54 7.35 -27.80 5.14
N LYS A 55 8.37 -27.30 5.86
CA LYS A 55 8.24 -26.93 7.27
C LYS A 55 8.27 -25.42 7.41
N PRO A 56 7.30 -24.81 8.11
CA PRO A 56 7.31 -23.37 8.31
C PRO A 56 8.49 -22.90 9.17
N GLU A 57 9.18 -21.89 8.68
CA GLU A 57 10.18 -21.16 9.45
C GLU A 57 9.73 -19.71 9.50
N THR A 58 9.85 -19.06 10.65
CA THR A 58 9.40 -17.68 10.82
C THR A 58 10.54 -16.77 11.25
N ALA A 59 10.48 -15.52 10.80
CA ALA A 59 11.39 -14.46 11.21
C ALA A 59 10.58 -13.21 11.54
N LYS A 60 11.05 -12.42 12.50
CA LYS A 60 10.38 -11.19 12.94
C LYS A 60 10.93 -9.96 12.21
N GLU A 61 11.14 -10.10 10.92
CA GLU A 61 11.64 -9.02 10.08
C GLU A 61 11.03 -9.11 8.68
N PRO A 62 10.97 -8.00 7.91
CA PRO A 62 10.49 -8.05 6.54
C PRO A 62 11.37 -8.95 5.68
N PHE A 63 10.74 -9.66 4.72
CA PHE A 63 11.48 -10.48 3.76
C PHE A 63 12.38 -9.63 2.86
N PRO A 64 11.86 -8.57 2.20
CA PRO A 64 12.76 -7.67 1.45
C PRO A 64 13.34 -6.62 2.40
N GLN A 65 14.51 -6.09 2.04
CA GLN A 65 15.03 -4.93 2.74
C GLN A 65 14.23 -3.70 2.33
N LEU A 66 13.74 -2.96 3.32
CA LEU A 66 12.91 -1.79 3.10
C LEU A 66 13.64 -0.53 3.56
N SER A 67 13.57 0.53 2.75
CA SER A 67 14.09 1.85 3.13
C SER A 67 13.23 2.51 4.20
N ALA A 68 11.96 2.13 4.27
CA ALA A 68 10.99 2.56 5.28
C ALA A 68 10.00 1.43 5.51
N PRO A 69 9.37 1.34 6.70
CA PRO A 69 8.42 0.28 6.97
C PRO A 69 7.14 0.42 6.14
N LEU A 70 6.50 -0.70 5.86
CA LEU A 70 5.17 -0.71 5.28
C LEU A 70 4.19 -0.15 6.32
N ALA A 71 3.45 0.87 5.96
CA ALA A 71 2.51 1.55 6.84
C ALA A 71 1.05 1.25 6.50
N GLY A 72 0.75 0.97 5.23
CA GLY A 72 -0.62 0.74 4.82
C GLY A 72 -0.73 0.26 3.38
N PHE A 73 -1.97 0.08 2.95
CA PHE A 73 -2.26 -0.39 1.61
C PHE A 73 -3.57 0.21 1.12
N ALA A 74 -3.74 0.19 -0.21
CA ALA A 74 -5.01 0.52 -0.83
C ALA A 74 -5.19 -0.31 -2.10
N ILE A 75 -6.44 -0.64 -2.42
CA ILE A 75 -6.82 -1.16 -3.73
C ILE A 75 -7.67 -0.09 -4.38
N ILE A 76 -7.20 0.44 -5.50
CA ILE A 76 -7.81 1.58 -6.18
C ILE A 76 -8.21 1.19 -7.59
N GLU A 77 -9.46 1.47 -7.95
CA GLU A 77 -9.94 1.35 -9.32
C GLU A 77 -9.61 2.63 -10.08
N ALA A 78 -8.96 2.50 -11.24
CA ALA A 78 -8.61 3.62 -12.10
C ALA A 78 -8.54 3.16 -13.55
N GLU A 79 -8.63 4.09 -14.48
CA GLU A 79 -8.59 3.76 -15.90
C GLU A 79 -7.20 3.36 -16.37
N ASN A 80 -6.16 3.97 -15.79
CA ASN A 80 -4.78 3.73 -16.19
C ASN A 80 -3.82 4.12 -15.06
N LEU A 81 -2.55 3.84 -15.28
CA LEU A 81 -1.50 4.11 -14.30
C LEU A 81 -1.38 5.62 -14.00
N ASP A 82 -1.48 6.46 -15.01
CA ASP A 82 -1.35 7.91 -14.81
C ASP A 82 -2.42 8.44 -13.86
N GLU A 83 -3.64 7.93 -13.95
CA GLU A 83 -4.72 8.31 -13.04
C GLU A 83 -4.41 7.91 -11.60
N VAL A 84 -3.97 6.67 -11.37
CA VAL A 84 -3.70 6.24 -10.00
C VAL A 84 -2.49 6.97 -9.42
N VAL A 85 -1.47 7.27 -10.23
CA VAL A 85 -0.33 8.07 -9.78
C VAL A 85 -0.78 9.45 -9.30
N ALA A 86 -1.63 10.11 -10.08
CA ALA A 86 -2.18 11.42 -9.70
C ALA A 86 -2.99 11.34 -8.40
N LEU A 87 -3.76 10.26 -8.22
CA LEU A 87 -4.57 10.09 -7.02
C LEU A 87 -3.74 9.88 -5.76
N VAL A 88 -2.64 9.13 -5.83
CA VAL A 88 -1.84 8.80 -4.65
C VAL A 88 -0.70 9.76 -4.37
N ALA A 89 -0.36 10.64 -5.31
CA ALA A 89 0.75 11.59 -5.16
C ALA A 89 0.55 12.55 -3.97
N GLU A 90 -0.70 12.85 -3.62
CA GLU A 90 -1.05 13.78 -2.55
C GLU A 90 -1.49 13.05 -1.28
N THR A 91 -1.02 11.82 -1.08
CA THR A 91 -1.34 11.03 0.12
C THR A 91 -0.20 11.11 1.14
N PRO A 92 -0.46 10.77 2.43
CA PRO A 92 0.52 10.95 3.50
C PRO A 92 1.91 10.39 3.23
N CYS A 93 2.02 9.10 2.93
CA CYS A 93 3.34 8.48 2.75
C CYS A 93 4.08 9.01 1.53
N ALA A 94 3.37 9.35 0.45
CA ALA A 94 4.01 9.91 -0.75
C ALA A 94 4.66 11.26 -0.48
N ARG A 95 4.09 12.06 0.44
CA ARG A 95 4.56 13.41 0.75
C ARG A 95 5.48 13.47 1.96
N ALA A 96 5.40 12.51 2.87
CA ALA A 96 6.13 12.52 4.14
C ALA A 96 7.41 11.70 4.05
N LYS A 97 8.22 11.91 3.01
CA LYS A 97 9.51 11.25 2.77
C LYS A 97 9.42 9.73 2.63
N GLY A 98 8.21 9.21 2.44
CA GLY A 98 7.99 7.81 2.15
C GLY A 98 7.77 7.57 0.67
N ALA A 99 7.02 6.53 0.36
CA ALA A 99 6.73 6.17 -1.02
C ALA A 99 5.44 5.38 -1.12
N ILE A 100 4.83 5.43 -2.29
CA ILE A 100 3.73 4.54 -2.64
C ILE A 100 4.19 3.69 -3.83
N GLU A 101 4.24 2.38 -3.64
CA GLU A 101 4.43 1.46 -4.76
C GLU A 101 3.07 1.17 -5.39
N VAL A 102 2.96 1.33 -6.69
CA VAL A 102 1.74 1.07 -7.44
C VAL A 102 1.95 -0.17 -8.30
N ARG A 103 1.12 -1.18 -8.09
CA ARG A 103 1.21 -2.45 -8.83
C ARG A 103 -0.13 -2.77 -9.48
N PRO A 104 -0.19 -2.86 -10.81
CA PRO A 104 -1.42 -3.33 -11.47
C PRO A 104 -1.77 -4.72 -10.97
N ILE A 105 -3.03 -4.94 -10.62
CA ILE A 105 -3.49 -6.25 -10.17
C ILE A 105 -3.84 -7.08 -11.39
N MET A 106 -3.18 -8.23 -11.52
CA MET A 106 -3.44 -9.14 -12.63
C MET A 106 -4.65 -10.02 -12.34
N ILE A 107 -4.73 -10.56 -11.14
CA ILE A 107 -5.79 -11.51 -10.75
C ILE A 107 -6.21 -11.19 -9.31
N LEU A 108 -7.50 -11.03 -9.07
CA LEU A 108 -7.99 -10.66 -7.75
C LEU A 108 -9.03 -11.63 -7.18
N ASN A 109 -9.84 -12.29 -8.02
CA ASN A 109 -10.93 -13.14 -7.54
C ASN A 109 -10.75 -14.61 -7.95
N ASP A 110 -11.54 -15.50 -7.34
CA ASP A 110 -11.46 -16.93 -7.57
C ASP A 110 -11.65 -17.32 -9.03
N LYS A 111 -12.56 -16.66 -9.73
CA LYS A 111 -12.86 -16.99 -11.12
C LYS A 111 -11.66 -16.67 -12.01
N GLU A 112 -11.07 -15.51 -11.86
CA GLU A 112 -9.89 -15.11 -12.60
C GLU A 112 -8.71 -16.03 -12.30
N TRP A 113 -8.54 -16.39 -11.01
CA TRP A 113 -7.46 -17.27 -10.59
C TRP A 113 -7.60 -18.66 -11.17
N ARG A 114 -8.80 -19.23 -11.19
CA ARG A 114 -9.04 -20.55 -11.79
C ARG A 114 -8.76 -20.54 -13.27
N ASN A 115 -9.16 -19.50 -14.00
CA ASN A 115 -8.90 -19.39 -15.43
C ASN A 115 -7.41 -19.28 -15.72
N PHE A 116 -6.68 -18.53 -14.91
CA PHE A 116 -5.24 -18.38 -15.04
C PHE A 116 -4.49 -19.72 -14.82
N LYS A 117 -4.94 -20.52 -13.86
CA LYS A 117 -4.31 -21.79 -13.48
C LYS A 117 -4.58 -22.93 -14.45
N LYS A 118 -5.51 -22.77 -15.36
CA LYS A 118 -5.72 -23.75 -16.39
C LYS A 118 -4.57 -23.73 -17.40
#